data_b46d1dd099f94d48affa0657f363b341
#
_entry.id   b46d1dd099f94d48affa0657f363b341
#
_cell.length_a   1.000
_cell.length_b   1.000
_cell.length_c   1.000
_cell.angle_alpha   90.00
_cell.angle_beta   90.00
_cell.angle_gamma   90.00
#
_symmetry.space_group_name_H-M   'P 1'
#
loop_
_entity.id
_entity.type
_entity.pdbx_description
1 polymer ?
#
loop_
_entity_poly.entity_id
_entity_poly.type
_entity_poly.pdbx_seq_one_letter_code
_entity_poly.pdbx_strand_id
1 'polypeptide(L)'
;LVNNKFVTADVVLSGADYHHSETLLDVNHRQYSEKYWENKTFAPSSLLFYVGFDKKIENVEHHSLFFDVDFDVHAQAIYDTPKWPEEPLFYASFPSKTDVNSAPEGKEAGIFLIPLAPGLEDTQELRDLYFEKIISRFEFLTNQKVKNNIIFKESFCVNDFIKDYNSYKGNAYGMANTLLQTAFLRPKLKSKKVKNLYFTGQLTVPGPGVPP
;
A
#
# COMPACT_ATOMS: atom_id res chain seq x y z
N LEU A 1 15.50 -6.46 -21.43
CA LEU A 1 14.93 -7.37 -22.44
C LEU A 1 13.41 -7.20 -22.48
N VAL A 2 12.84 -7.02 -23.66
CA VAL A 2 11.38 -7.01 -23.85
C VAL A 2 11.05 -8.24 -24.69
N ASN A 3 10.21 -9.15 -24.17
CA ASN A 3 9.85 -10.40 -24.81
C ASN A 3 11.08 -11.19 -25.32
N ASN A 4 12.11 -11.30 -24.49
CA ASN A 4 13.41 -11.94 -24.80
C ASN A 4 14.21 -11.27 -25.92
N LYS A 5 13.90 -10.03 -26.31
CA LYS A 5 14.66 -9.25 -27.29
C LYS A 5 15.43 -8.13 -26.60
N PHE A 6 16.66 -7.90 -27.05
CA PHE A 6 17.42 -6.72 -26.64
C PHE A 6 16.80 -5.46 -27.26
N VAL A 7 16.57 -4.45 -26.45
CA VAL A 7 16.18 -3.12 -26.88
C VAL A 7 17.27 -2.16 -26.44
N THR A 8 17.79 -1.37 -27.37
CA THR A 8 18.76 -0.29 -27.08
C THR A 8 18.01 1.02 -26.93
N ALA A 9 18.45 1.86 -26.01
CA ALA A 9 17.90 3.19 -25.78
C ALA A 9 19.01 4.15 -25.33
N ASP A 10 18.89 5.41 -25.70
CA ASP A 10 19.80 6.49 -25.25
C ASP A 10 19.60 6.80 -23.77
N VAL A 11 18.35 6.70 -23.29
CA VAL A 11 17.95 6.95 -21.90
C VAL A 11 16.98 5.87 -21.46
N VAL A 12 17.15 5.41 -20.23
CA VAL A 12 16.25 4.48 -19.55
C VAL A 12 15.69 5.16 -18.32
N LEU A 13 14.35 5.27 -18.23
CA LEU A 13 13.64 5.73 -17.04
C LEU A 13 12.90 4.55 -16.41
N SER A 14 13.30 4.16 -15.20
CA SER A 14 12.62 3.12 -14.43
C SER A 14 11.54 3.73 -13.55
N GLY A 15 10.30 3.29 -13.75
CA GLY A 15 9.15 3.57 -12.88
C GLY A 15 8.79 2.39 -11.96
N ALA A 16 9.55 1.30 -12.01
CA ALA A 16 9.39 0.18 -11.08
C ALA A 16 10.00 0.53 -9.71
N ASP A 17 9.72 -0.32 -8.70
CA ASP A 17 10.35 -0.17 -7.38
C ASP A 17 11.87 0.01 -7.52
N TYR A 18 12.44 0.97 -6.78
CA TYR A 18 13.84 1.35 -6.93
C TYR A 18 14.79 0.20 -6.57
N HIS A 19 14.52 -0.47 -5.43
CA HIS A 19 15.31 -1.61 -5.00
C HIS A 19 15.26 -2.71 -6.08
N HIS A 20 14.06 -3.06 -6.55
CA HIS A 20 13.89 -4.03 -7.61
C HIS A 20 14.65 -3.64 -8.89
N SER A 21 14.53 -2.38 -9.33
CA SER A 21 15.25 -1.89 -10.52
C SER A 21 16.75 -2.05 -10.40
N GLU A 22 17.32 -1.82 -9.21
CA GLU A 22 18.75 -2.03 -8.98
C GLU A 22 19.12 -3.51 -8.93
N THR A 23 18.22 -4.41 -8.49
CA THR A 23 18.50 -5.86 -8.50
C THR A 23 18.63 -6.43 -9.91
N LEU A 24 18.11 -5.75 -10.92
CA LEU A 24 18.28 -6.11 -12.34
C LEU A 24 19.68 -5.78 -12.88
N LEU A 25 20.49 -5.01 -12.13
CA LEU A 25 21.86 -4.63 -12.49
C LEU A 25 22.86 -5.53 -11.78
N ASP A 26 24.04 -5.69 -12.40
CA ASP A 26 25.18 -6.26 -11.71
C ASP A 26 25.48 -5.48 -10.43
N VAL A 27 25.92 -6.16 -9.39
CA VAL A 27 26.12 -5.57 -8.04
C VAL A 27 27.03 -4.33 -8.06
N ASN A 28 28.04 -4.28 -8.94
CA ASN A 28 28.94 -3.16 -9.10
C ASN A 28 28.28 -1.90 -9.70
N HIS A 29 27.14 -2.07 -10.35
CA HIS A 29 26.36 -1.01 -10.95
C HIS A 29 25.19 -0.53 -10.07
N ARG A 30 24.94 -1.19 -8.94
CA ARG A 30 23.95 -0.75 -7.95
C ARG A 30 24.48 0.42 -7.15
N GLN A 31 23.65 1.42 -6.94
CA GLN A 31 24.01 2.64 -6.21
C GLN A 31 23.85 2.44 -4.69
N TYR A 32 22.86 1.66 -4.29
CA TYR A 32 22.52 1.37 -2.90
C TYR A 32 22.70 -0.12 -2.61
N SER A 33 23.29 -0.44 -1.45
CA SER A 33 23.48 -1.82 -0.99
C SER A 33 22.22 -2.36 -0.32
N GLU A 34 22.12 -3.68 -0.17
CA GLU A 34 21.04 -4.31 0.62
C GLU A 34 21.00 -3.73 2.04
N LYS A 35 22.16 -3.57 2.69
CA LYS A 35 22.26 -2.94 4.02
C LYS A 35 21.70 -1.51 4.06
N TYR A 36 21.81 -0.75 2.97
CA TYR A 36 21.17 0.57 2.89
C TYR A 36 19.67 0.47 2.98
N TRP A 37 19.05 -0.45 2.21
CA TRP A 37 17.60 -0.66 2.19
C TRP A 37 17.08 -1.25 3.50
N GLU A 38 17.81 -2.19 4.12
CA GLU A 38 17.47 -2.79 5.41
C GLU A 38 17.41 -1.76 6.55
N ASN A 39 18.29 -0.76 6.51
CA ASN A 39 18.37 0.30 7.52
C ASN A 39 17.39 1.46 7.26
N LYS A 40 16.49 1.35 6.29
CA LYS A 40 15.50 2.38 6.02
C LYS A 40 14.17 2.08 6.71
N THR A 41 13.57 3.13 7.25
CA THR A 41 12.20 3.08 7.73
C THR A 41 11.27 3.25 6.53
N PHE A 42 10.39 2.28 6.32
CA PHE A 42 9.40 2.35 5.26
C PHE A 42 8.08 2.89 5.80
N ALA A 43 7.34 3.57 4.94
CA ALA A 43 5.95 3.92 5.16
C ALA A 43 5.09 2.64 5.14
N PRO A 44 3.83 2.70 5.60
CA PRO A 44 3.03 1.50 5.73
C PRO A 44 2.87 0.71 4.43
N SER A 45 2.72 -0.58 4.56
CA SER A 45 1.95 -1.43 3.67
C SER A 45 0.47 -1.32 4.02
N SER A 46 -0.37 -2.10 3.39
CA SER A 46 -1.80 -2.12 3.71
C SER A 46 -2.42 -3.49 3.45
N LEU A 47 -3.46 -3.81 4.23
CA LEU A 47 -4.45 -4.80 3.85
C LEU A 47 -5.66 -4.07 3.30
N LEU A 48 -5.98 -4.35 2.05
CA LEU A 48 -7.12 -3.80 1.33
C LEU A 48 -8.19 -4.88 1.15
N PHE A 49 -9.44 -4.48 1.28
CA PHE A 49 -10.58 -5.28 0.86
C PHE A 49 -11.44 -4.49 -0.12
N TYR A 50 -11.71 -5.08 -1.24
CA TYR A 50 -12.69 -4.61 -2.22
C TYR A 50 -13.97 -5.38 -2.00
N VAL A 51 -15.04 -4.69 -1.66
CA VAL A 51 -16.30 -5.31 -1.24
C VAL A 51 -17.46 -4.76 -2.05
N GLY A 52 -18.24 -5.66 -2.63
CA GLY A 52 -19.51 -5.31 -3.26
C GLY A 52 -20.68 -5.68 -2.36
N PHE A 53 -21.62 -4.75 -2.19
CA PHE A 53 -22.84 -4.96 -1.41
C PHE A 53 -24.08 -4.91 -2.31
N ASP A 54 -25.07 -5.73 -2.05
CA ASP A 54 -26.35 -5.73 -2.76
C ASP A 54 -27.37 -4.73 -2.19
N LYS A 55 -26.89 -3.81 -1.35
CA LYS A 55 -27.66 -2.70 -0.77
C LYS A 55 -26.81 -1.43 -0.69
N LYS A 56 -27.46 -0.28 -0.51
CA LYS A 56 -26.77 0.96 -0.15
C LYS A 56 -26.29 0.93 1.30
N ILE A 57 -25.10 1.47 1.53
CA ILE A 57 -24.52 1.58 2.87
C ILE A 57 -24.88 2.95 3.44
N GLU A 58 -25.45 2.95 4.64
CA GLU A 58 -25.89 4.15 5.34
C GLU A 58 -24.87 4.59 6.40
N ASN A 59 -25.05 5.79 6.97
CA ASN A 59 -24.24 6.34 8.06
C ASN A 59 -22.73 6.40 7.76
N VAL A 60 -22.38 6.55 6.49
CA VAL A 60 -21.01 6.75 6.01
C VAL A 60 -20.98 7.75 4.87
N GLU A 61 -19.85 8.43 4.75
CA GLU A 61 -19.51 9.31 3.61
C GLU A 61 -18.68 8.54 2.58
N HIS A 62 -18.40 9.19 1.44
CA HIS A 62 -17.48 8.64 0.44
C HIS A 62 -16.15 8.21 1.08
N HIS A 63 -15.60 9.03 1.98
CA HIS A 63 -14.42 8.73 2.75
C HIS A 63 -14.77 8.74 4.23
N SER A 64 -14.55 7.62 4.91
CA SER A 64 -14.83 7.45 6.34
C SER A 64 -13.61 6.87 7.05
N LEU A 65 -13.19 7.50 8.13
CA LEU A 65 -12.09 7.06 8.99
C LEU A 65 -12.65 6.53 10.31
N PHE A 66 -12.20 5.35 10.70
CA PHE A 66 -12.62 4.68 11.93
C PHE A 66 -11.45 4.68 12.92
N PHE A 67 -11.41 5.71 13.77
CA PHE A 67 -10.42 5.96 14.81
C PHE A 67 -11.04 5.80 16.20
N ASP A 68 -11.68 4.66 16.40
CA ASP A 68 -12.41 4.32 17.63
C ASP A 68 -11.54 3.64 18.70
N VAL A 69 -10.26 3.42 18.41
CA VAL A 69 -9.25 2.88 19.32
C VAL A 69 -7.99 3.74 19.31
N ASP A 70 -7.07 3.47 20.22
CA ASP A 70 -5.85 4.26 20.41
C ASP A 70 -4.97 4.22 19.14
N PHE A 71 -4.71 5.40 18.58
CA PHE A 71 -3.88 5.59 17.39
C PHE A 71 -2.42 5.20 17.64
N ASP A 72 -1.87 5.52 18.80
CA ASP A 72 -0.45 5.31 19.10
C ASP A 72 -0.10 3.82 19.16
N VAL A 73 -1.01 2.99 19.67
CA VAL A 73 -0.85 1.52 19.68
C VAL A 73 -0.74 0.96 18.26
N HIS A 74 -1.58 1.44 17.35
CA HIS A 74 -1.51 1.03 15.95
C HIS A 74 -0.24 1.55 15.26
N ALA A 75 0.14 2.82 15.49
CA ALA A 75 1.36 3.40 14.95
C ALA A 75 2.62 2.66 15.42
N GLN A 76 2.69 2.27 16.70
CA GLN A 76 3.77 1.43 17.23
C GLN A 76 3.86 0.06 16.54
N ALA A 77 2.71 -0.56 16.24
CA ALA A 77 2.66 -1.82 15.50
C ALA A 77 3.16 -1.71 14.05
N ILE A 78 3.21 -0.49 13.49
CA ILE A 78 3.75 -0.24 12.16
C ILE A 78 5.25 0.10 12.21
N TYR A 79 5.66 1.02 13.11
CA TYR A 79 6.97 1.66 13.04
C TYR A 79 7.97 1.16 14.07
N ASP A 80 7.52 0.82 15.29
CA ASP A 80 8.44 0.51 16.40
C ASP A 80 8.58 -0.99 16.62
N THR A 81 7.47 -1.72 16.58
CA THR A 81 7.41 -3.16 16.78
C THR A 81 6.51 -3.78 15.72
N PRO A 82 7.03 -3.99 14.49
CA PRO A 82 6.25 -4.48 13.37
C PRO A 82 5.47 -5.75 13.70
N LYS A 83 4.15 -5.64 13.74
CA LYS A 83 3.23 -6.76 13.97
C LYS A 83 1.84 -6.43 13.42
N TRP A 84 1.01 -7.44 13.28
CA TRP A 84 -0.41 -7.27 13.01
C TRP A 84 -1.07 -6.54 14.20
N PRO A 85 -1.81 -5.43 13.99
CA PRO A 85 -2.44 -4.69 15.07
C PRO A 85 -3.58 -5.49 15.69
N GLU A 86 -3.65 -5.54 17.02
CA GLU A 86 -4.71 -6.27 17.74
C GLU A 86 -6.08 -5.66 17.46
N GLU A 87 -6.16 -4.33 17.53
CA GLU A 87 -7.34 -3.52 17.22
C GLU A 87 -6.99 -2.55 16.09
N PRO A 88 -7.21 -2.94 14.81
CA PRO A 88 -6.80 -2.13 13.69
C PRO A 88 -7.68 -0.87 13.55
N LEU A 89 -7.07 0.29 13.40
CA LEU A 89 -7.70 1.44 12.78
C LEU A 89 -7.89 1.14 11.30
N PHE A 90 -8.96 1.64 10.72
CA PHE A 90 -9.20 1.42 9.30
C PHE A 90 -9.89 2.60 8.62
N TYR A 91 -9.68 2.69 7.34
CA TYR A 91 -10.36 3.61 6.43
C TYR A 91 -11.35 2.83 5.58
N ALA A 92 -12.49 3.44 5.28
CA ALA A 92 -13.42 2.91 4.29
C ALA A 92 -13.76 3.99 3.25
N SER A 93 -13.85 3.57 2.00
CA SER A 93 -14.27 4.42 0.88
C SER A 93 -15.46 3.80 0.15
N PHE A 94 -16.44 4.64 -0.14
CA PHE A 94 -17.65 4.27 -0.87
C PHE A 94 -17.81 5.20 -2.09
N PRO A 95 -17.09 4.93 -3.21
CA PRO A 95 -17.11 5.79 -4.40
C PRO A 95 -18.50 6.05 -4.95
N SER A 96 -19.39 5.08 -4.86
CA SER A 96 -20.78 5.17 -5.32
C SER A 96 -21.66 6.16 -4.53
N LYS A 97 -21.15 6.75 -3.44
CA LYS A 97 -21.78 7.90 -2.77
C LYS A 97 -21.73 9.18 -3.59
N THR A 98 -20.71 9.35 -4.43
CA THR A 98 -20.50 10.56 -5.22
C THR A 98 -20.51 10.30 -6.73
N ASP A 99 -20.21 9.10 -7.17
CA ASP A 99 -20.27 8.67 -8.58
C ASP A 99 -21.21 7.48 -8.73
N VAL A 100 -22.37 7.73 -9.28
CA VAL A 100 -23.43 6.73 -9.50
C VAL A 100 -22.99 5.59 -10.43
N ASN A 101 -21.94 5.76 -11.22
CA ASN A 101 -21.42 4.73 -12.12
C ASN A 101 -20.45 3.77 -11.43
N SER A 102 -20.03 4.04 -10.21
CA SER A 102 -19.09 3.20 -9.45
C SER A 102 -19.70 1.91 -8.89
N ALA A 103 -21.03 1.76 -8.94
CA ALA A 103 -21.73 0.53 -8.57
C ALA A 103 -23.04 0.42 -9.37
N PRO A 104 -23.58 -0.81 -9.58
CA PRO A 104 -24.91 -0.98 -10.15
C PRO A 104 -26.00 -0.31 -9.28
N GLU A 105 -27.12 0.02 -9.90
CA GLU A 105 -28.27 0.63 -9.20
C GLU A 105 -28.70 -0.20 -7.96
N GLY A 106 -28.91 0.49 -6.86
CA GLY A 106 -29.29 -0.11 -5.58
C GLY A 106 -28.14 -0.81 -4.83
N LYS A 107 -26.96 -0.93 -5.43
CA LYS A 107 -25.77 -1.57 -4.85
C LYS A 107 -24.73 -0.55 -4.39
N GLU A 108 -23.74 -1.02 -3.62
CA GLU A 108 -22.65 -0.20 -3.14
C GLU A 108 -21.30 -0.88 -3.39
N ALA A 109 -20.29 -0.11 -3.79
CA ALA A 109 -18.90 -0.53 -3.82
C ALA A 109 -18.17 0.04 -2.61
N GLY A 110 -17.45 -0.80 -1.90
CA GLY A 110 -16.67 -0.40 -0.72
C GLY A 110 -15.21 -0.85 -0.83
N ILE A 111 -14.30 0.01 -0.38
CA ILE A 111 -12.90 -0.33 -0.18
C ILE A 111 -12.60 -0.12 1.30
N PHE A 112 -12.07 -1.15 1.97
CA PHE A 112 -11.59 -1.04 3.34
C PHE A 112 -10.07 -1.16 3.34
N LEU A 113 -9.38 -0.32 4.11
CA LEU A 113 -7.93 -0.29 4.19
C LEU A 113 -7.48 -0.30 5.65
N ILE A 114 -6.61 -1.24 5.99
CA ILE A 114 -5.90 -1.30 7.27
C ILE A 114 -4.42 -1.01 6.98
N PRO A 115 -3.82 0.05 7.54
CA PRO A 115 -2.38 0.26 7.45
C PRO A 115 -1.63 -0.84 8.20
N LEU A 116 -0.56 -1.37 7.62
CA LEU A 116 0.27 -2.45 8.16
C LEU A 116 1.75 -2.12 8.05
N ALA A 117 2.57 -2.72 8.92
CA ALA A 117 4.01 -2.72 8.70
C ALA A 117 4.38 -3.48 7.41
N PRO A 118 5.34 -3.00 6.62
CA PRO A 118 5.89 -3.79 5.53
C PRO A 118 6.62 -5.03 6.03
N GLY A 119 6.61 -6.11 5.23
CA GLY A 119 7.33 -7.34 5.52
C GLY A 119 6.68 -8.26 6.54
N LEU A 120 5.45 -7.99 6.95
CA LEU A 120 4.68 -8.91 7.78
C LEU A 120 4.32 -10.19 7.01
N GLU A 121 4.21 -11.29 7.74
CA GLU A 121 3.63 -12.52 7.22
C GLU A 121 2.18 -12.24 6.76
N ASP A 122 1.85 -12.73 5.58
CA ASP A 122 0.57 -12.48 4.92
C ASP A 122 0.00 -13.80 4.45
N THR A 123 -1.01 -14.30 5.18
CA THR A 123 -1.73 -15.53 4.84
C THR A 123 -3.22 -15.25 4.64
N GLN A 124 -3.92 -16.15 3.95
CA GLN A 124 -5.35 -16.01 3.73
C GLN A 124 -6.15 -16.04 5.05
N GLU A 125 -5.70 -16.82 6.01
CA GLU A 125 -6.32 -16.92 7.35
C GLU A 125 -6.24 -15.58 8.10
N LEU A 126 -5.10 -14.90 8.03
CA LEU A 126 -4.93 -13.56 8.60
C LEU A 126 -5.85 -12.54 7.90
N ARG A 127 -5.89 -12.55 6.57
CA ARG A 127 -6.78 -11.67 5.81
C ARG A 127 -8.24 -11.88 6.21
N ASP A 128 -8.70 -13.12 6.28
CA ASP A 128 -10.08 -13.45 6.66
C ASP A 128 -10.37 -13.05 8.12
N LEU A 129 -9.45 -13.30 9.04
CA LEU A 129 -9.56 -12.86 10.43
C LEU A 129 -9.73 -11.32 10.53
N TYR A 130 -8.90 -10.56 9.81
CA TYR A 130 -8.97 -9.10 9.85
C TYR A 130 -10.20 -8.55 9.12
N PHE A 131 -10.66 -9.22 8.08
CA PHE A 131 -11.94 -8.88 7.47
C PHE A 131 -13.09 -8.99 8.47
N GLU A 132 -13.19 -10.12 9.19
CA GLU A 132 -14.22 -10.33 10.21
C GLU A 132 -14.15 -9.29 11.33
N LYS A 133 -12.94 -8.95 11.78
CA LYS A 133 -12.73 -7.90 12.79
C LYS A 133 -13.27 -6.55 12.33
N ILE A 134 -12.84 -6.06 11.16
CA ILE A 134 -13.24 -4.71 10.71
C ILE A 134 -14.70 -4.64 10.31
N ILE A 135 -15.26 -5.69 9.66
CA ILE A 135 -16.65 -5.64 9.23
C ILE A 135 -17.61 -5.73 10.42
N SER A 136 -17.24 -6.46 11.50
CA SER A 136 -18.02 -6.49 12.74
C SER A 136 -18.01 -5.12 13.43
N ARG A 137 -16.85 -4.47 13.50
CA ARG A 137 -16.72 -3.12 14.06
C ARG A 137 -17.45 -2.08 13.20
N PHE A 138 -17.35 -2.20 11.89
CA PHE A 138 -18.06 -1.35 10.94
C PHE A 138 -19.56 -1.44 11.16
N GLU A 139 -20.14 -2.65 11.27
CA GLU A 139 -21.54 -2.85 11.58
C GLU A 139 -21.97 -2.19 12.90
N PHE A 140 -21.12 -2.32 13.93
CA PHE A 140 -21.39 -1.73 15.25
C PHE A 140 -21.34 -0.19 15.19
N LEU A 141 -20.29 0.38 14.62
CA LEU A 141 -20.05 1.83 14.58
C LEU A 141 -21.03 2.57 13.66
N THR A 142 -21.49 1.92 12.61
CA THR A 142 -22.46 2.51 11.68
C THR A 142 -23.92 2.14 12.00
N ASN A 143 -24.13 1.32 13.04
CA ASN A 143 -25.44 0.83 13.46
C ASN A 143 -26.26 0.20 12.33
N GLN A 144 -25.63 -0.66 11.55
CA GLN A 144 -26.29 -1.38 10.45
C GLN A 144 -25.72 -2.79 10.27
N LYS A 145 -26.47 -3.67 9.62
CA LYS A 145 -26.04 -5.02 9.26
C LYS A 145 -25.72 -5.06 7.78
N VAL A 146 -24.51 -5.52 7.44
CA VAL A 146 -24.01 -5.55 6.05
C VAL A 146 -23.40 -6.89 5.64
N LYS A 147 -23.00 -7.75 6.59
CA LYS A 147 -22.35 -9.04 6.29
C LYS A 147 -23.16 -9.90 5.33
N ASN A 148 -24.47 -9.99 5.54
CA ASN A 148 -25.36 -10.80 4.71
C ASN A 148 -25.64 -10.17 3.33
N ASN A 149 -25.21 -8.93 3.12
CA ASN A 149 -25.37 -8.21 1.87
C ASN A 149 -24.09 -8.18 1.03
N ILE A 150 -23.03 -8.86 1.47
CA ILE A 150 -21.79 -8.95 0.73
C ILE A 150 -21.95 -9.96 -0.40
N ILE A 151 -21.83 -9.48 -1.65
CA ILE A 151 -21.91 -10.29 -2.87
C ILE A 151 -20.57 -10.46 -3.58
N PHE A 152 -19.57 -9.69 -3.16
CA PHE A 152 -18.21 -9.76 -3.68
C PHE A 152 -17.23 -9.38 -2.57
N LYS A 153 -16.13 -10.10 -2.46
CA LYS A 153 -15.00 -9.77 -1.59
C LYS A 153 -13.70 -10.22 -2.26
N GLU A 154 -12.76 -9.30 -2.38
CA GLU A 154 -11.38 -9.56 -2.80
C GLU A 154 -10.44 -8.85 -1.85
N SER A 155 -9.24 -9.39 -1.63
CA SER A 155 -8.24 -8.78 -0.76
C SER A 155 -6.93 -8.57 -1.50
N PHE A 156 -6.17 -7.55 -1.07
CA PHE A 156 -4.85 -7.23 -1.57
C PHE A 156 -3.95 -6.83 -0.39
N CYS A 157 -2.79 -7.47 -0.23
CA CYS A 157 -1.96 -7.28 0.95
C CYS A 157 -0.47 -7.35 0.60
N VAL A 158 0.40 -7.48 1.61
CA VAL A 158 1.86 -7.44 1.51
C VAL A 158 2.42 -8.32 0.38
N ASN A 159 1.98 -9.58 0.28
CA ASN A 159 2.43 -10.51 -0.77
C ASN A 159 2.02 -10.08 -2.17
N ASP A 160 0.86 -9.44 -2.31
CA ASP A 160 0.39 -8.95 -3.60
C ASP A 160 1.20 -7.72 -4.04
N PHE A 161 1.55 -6.81 -3.12
CA PHE A 161 2.47 -5.71 -3.40
C PHE A 161 3.84 -6.21 -3.85
N ILE A 162 4.36 -7.29 -3.24
CA ILE A 162 5.62 -7.91 -3.67
C ILE A 162 5.47 -8.52 -5.06
N LYS A 163 4.42 -9.29 -5.28
CA LYS A 163 4.21 -10.05 -6.52
C LYS A 163 3.93 -9.14 -7.71
N ASP A 164 3.01 -8.17 -7.56
CA ASP A 164 2.50 -7.40 -8.69
C ASP A 164 3.33 -6.15 -8.99
N TYR A 165 3.96 -5.56 -7.96
CA TYR A 165 4.76 -4.33 -8.08
C TYR A 165 6.26 -4.52 -7.79
N ASN A 166 6.70 -5.72 -7.42
CA ASN A 166 8.06 -6.00 -6.94
C ASN A 166 8.46 -5.07 -5.78
N SER A 167 7.49 -4.64 -4.99
CA SER A 167 7.68 -3.65 -3.94
C SER A 167 8.54 -4.20 -2.81
N TYR A 168 9.59 -3.48 -2.43
CA TYR A 168 10.49 -3.89 -1.35
C TYR A 168 9.73 -4.09 -0.05
N LYS A 169 9.79 -5.32 0.50
CA LYS A 169 9.01 -5.75 1.69
C LYS A 169 7.50 -5.52 1.57
N GLY A 170 6.97 -5.40 0.36
CA GLY A 170 5.54 -5.15 0.15
C GLY A 170 5.07 -3.78 0.65
N ASN A 171 5.93 -2.76 0.70
CA ASN A 171 5.51 -1.42 1.07
C ASN A 171 4.56 -0.83 0.03
N ALA A 172 3.56 -0.05 0.47
CA ALA A 172 2.59 0.60 -0.41
C ALA A 172 2.96 2.06 -0.73
N TYR A 173 3.69 2.73 0.17
CA TYR A 173 3.93 4.18 0.10
C TYR A 173 5.41 4.56 0.04
N GLY A 174 6.33 3.61 -0.10
CA GLY A 174 7.76 3.87 -0.19
C GLY A 174 8.41 4.12 1.17
N MET A 175 9.44 4.96 1.19
CA MET A 175 10.15 5.31 2.42
C MET A 175 9.36 6.31 3.27
N ALA A 176 9.36 6.13 4.59
CA ALA A 176 8.77 7.07 5.52
C ALA A 176 9.45 8.45 5.45
N ASN A 177 8.64 9.51 5.67
CA ASN A 177 9.11 10.90 5.67
C ASN A 177 9.72 11.28 7.04
N THR A 178 10.78 10.59 7.45
CA THR A 178 11.56 11.00 8.63
C THR A 178 12.55 12.10 8.26
N LEU A 179 13.07 12.83 9.26
CA LEU A 179 14.02 13.92 9.03
C LEU A 179 15.25 13.46 8.20
N LEU A 180 15.69 12.22 8.39
CA LEU A 180 16.86 11.67 7.69
C LEU A 180 16.49 10.93 6.39
N GLN A 181 15.23 10.92 6.00
CA GLN A 181 14.73 10.23 4.81
C GLN A 181 13.83 11.11 3.94
N THR A 182 13.96 12.40 4.02
CA THR A 182 13.15 13.36 3.24
C THR A 182 14.02 14.19 2.30
N ALA A 183 13.42 14.88 1.37
CA ALA A 183 14.04 15.77 0.40
C ALA A 183 15.30 15.14 -0.26
N PHE A 184 16.41 15.83 -0.27
CA PHE A 184 17.66 15.40 -0.90
C PHE A 184 18.34 14.16 -0.28
N LEU A 185 17.86 13.70 0.88
CA LEU A 185 18.35 12.48 1.55
C LEU A 185 17.71 11.20 0.97
N ARG A 186 16.66 11.32 0.17
CA ARG A 186 16.06 10.19 -0.56
C ARG A 186 16.93 9.70 -1.71
N PRO A 187 16.70 8.48 -2.21
CA PRO A 187 17.34 7.96 -3.42
C PRO A 187 17.25 8.94 -4.58
N LYS A 188 18.34 9.06 -5.31
CA LYS A 188 18.50 10.06 -6.38
C LYS A 188 17.74 9.64 -7.64
N LEU A 189 17.21 10.62 -8.36
CA LEU A 189 16.54 10.42 -9.65
C LEU A 189 17.47 9.88 -10.74
N LYS A 190 18.77 10.15 -10.65
CA LYS A 190 19.77 9.71 -11.62
C LYS A 190 20.75 8.73 -10.98
N SER A 191 20.99 7.61 -11.65
CA SER A 191 22.05 6.70 -11.24
C SER A 191 23.43 7.37 -11.34
N LYS A 192 24.27 7.20 -10.32
CA LYS A 192 25.66 7.60 -10.34
C LYS A 192 26.58 6.55 -11.01
N LYS A 193 26.07 5.32 -11.15
CA LYS A 193 26.80 4.17 -11.67
C LYS A 193 26.54 3.92 -13.15
N VAL A 194 25.30 4.18 -13.61
CA VAL A 194 24.89 3.98 -15.00
C VAL A 194 24.43 5.33 -15.56
N LYS A 195 25.19 5.89 -16.50
CA LYS A 195 25.07 7.29 -16.93
C LYS A 195 23.70 7.67 -17.51
N ASN A 196 23.03 6.73 -18.17
CA ASN A 196 21.76 6.96 -18.86
C ASN A 196 20.55 6.34 -18.15
N LEU A 197 20.71 5.91 -16.88
CA LEU A 197 19.64 5.34 -16.08
C LEU A 197 19.08 6.37 -15.10
N TYR A 198 17.79 6.52 -15.11
CA TYR A 198 17.00 7.40 -14.24
C TYR A 198 15.91 6.60 -13.55
N PHE A 199 15.46 7.11 -12.40
CA PHE A 199 14.41 6.51 -11.58
C PHE A 199 13.32 7.52 -11.29
N THR A 200 12.09 7.05 -11.16
CA THR A 200 10.95 7.82 -10.69
C THR A 200 10.10 6.95 -9.76
N GLY A 201 9.21 7.58 -9.01
CA GLY A 201 8.29 6.89 -8.11
C GLY A 201 8.53 7.19 -6.64
N GLN A 202 7.74 6.55 -5.79
CA GLN A 202 7.61 6.86 -4.37
C GLN A 202 8.90 6.72 -3.52
N LEU A 203 9.89 5.98 -3.99
CA LEU A 203 11.18 5.83 -3.29
C LEU A 203 12.18 6.93 -3.61
N THR A 204 11.94 7.73 -4.65
CA THR A 204 12.84 8.80 -5.08
C THR A 204 12.52 10.13 -4.40
N VAL A 205 13.36 11.13 -4.68
CA VAL A 205 13.09 12.54 -4.38
C VAL A 205 11.93 13.00 -5.28
N PRO A 206 10.93 13.72 -4.75
CA PRO A 206 10.78 14.27 -3.40
C PRO A 206 10.08 13.31 -2.41
N GLY A 207 9.48 12.23 -2.84
CA GLY A 207 8.76 11.25 -2.03
C GLY A 207 7.42 10.85 -2.63
N PRO A 208 6.59 10.11 -1.88
CA PRO A 208 5.26 9.69 -2.34
C PRO A 208 4.25 10.85 -2.29
N GLY A 209 3.24 10.76 -3.16
CA GLY A 209 2.13 11.70 -3.21
C GLY A 209 2.11 12.55 -4.49
N VAL A 210 1.01 13.28 -4.68
CA VAL A 210 0.81 14.27 -5.75
C VAL A 210 0.14 15.50 -5.16
N PRO A 211 0.74 16.64 -5.17
CA PRO A 211 2.15 16.95 -5.42
C PRO A 211 3.02 16.60 -4.22
N PRO A 212 4.20 16.07 -4.40
CA PRO A 212 5.15 15.93 -3.31
C PRO A 212 5.95 17.21 -3.10
#